data_8326815ca1e76973174ef862d0becd54
#
_entry.id   8326815ca1e76973174ef862d0becd54
#
_cell.length_a   1.000
_cell.length_b   1.000
_cell.length_c   1.000
_cell.angle_alpha   90.00
_cell.angle_beta   90.00
_cell.angle_gamma   90.00
#
_symmetry.space_group_name_H-M   'P 1'
#
loop_
_entity.id
_entity.type
_entity.pdbx_description
1 polymer ?
#
loop_
_entity_poly.entity_id
_entity_poly.type
_entity_poly.pdbx_seq_one_letter_code
_entity_poly.pdbx_strand_id
1 'polypeptide(L)'
;LATAPRVPGFTVLDAAVMVDQWRTGDPDNRMLNPDQWQRVGALLAGLTPVQRASLDDLLAAAGSSTQRALLLSTLASGATIEQVRFVADAIRSKSDAEIVRMLALNTDEPTGRTGATYDGAPVIQDPTTGNTCGSTSLLGLVARVDPMLALWLTSGQRAPGWNPPYLAHLTDAQWRGTTFLERFIAAQHSVLTTTDSDLSTWVEAVGTPPWGAAALASLGSSTTYESVLYDDQDPELTRELMSRAAAAANNGTPVPFYVGDDHVPRHVMLITGYADGYYTVYEPGSGSVTRVPESVMLGTGKPDAFGGWAHIDYLVLPVT
;
A
#
# COMPACT_ATOMS: atom_id res chain seq x y z
N LEU A 1 -28.01 -1.88 -16.94
CA LEU A 1 -27.56 -0.86 -15.99
C LEU A 1 -27.58 0.47 -16.74
N ALA A 2 -28.54 1.34 -16.41
CA ALA A 2 -28.63 2.68 -16.97
C ALA A 2 -27.38 3.46 -16.50
N THR A 3 -26.58 3.94 -17.44
CA THR A 3 -25.44 4.83 -17.15
C THR A 3 -26.00 6.13 -16.58
N ALA A 4 -25.57 6.51 -15.36
CA ALA A 4 -25.92 7.81 -14.78
C ALA A 4 -25.51 8.96 -15.74
N PRO A 5 -26.28 10.05 -15.82
CA PRO A 5 -25.97 11.16 -16.69
C PRO A 5 -24.63 11.78 -16.31
N ARG A 6 -23.71 11.88 -17.29
CA ARG A 6 -22.41 12.55 -17.10
C ARG A 6 -22.59 14.07 -17.07
N VAL A 7 -21.64 14.77 -16.46
CA VAL A 7 -21.58 16.24 -16.50
C VAL A 7 -21.48 16.69 -17.95
N PRO A 8 -22.45 17.43 -18.51
CA PRO A 8 -22.39 17.86 -19.90
C PRO A 8 -21.15 18.72 -20.14
N GLY A 9 -20.35 18.36 -21.16
CA GLY A 9 -19.16 19.09 -21.55
C GLY A 9 -17.88 18.81 -20.74
N PHE A 10 -17.94 18.02 -19.65
CA PHE A 10 -16.75 17.65 -18.89
C PHE A 10 -16.15 16.36 -19.48
N THR A 11 -14.90 16.45 -19.94
CA THR A 11 -14.19 15.35 -20.60
C THR A 11 -13.11 14.76 -19.71
N VAL A 12 -12.53 13.62 -20.12
CA VAL A 12 -11.35 13.04 -19.46
C VAL A 12 -10.16 14.02 -19.50
N LEU A 13 -10.06 14.82 -20.57
CA LEU A 13 -9.02 15.84 -20.69
C LEU A 13 -9.20 16.96 -19.65
N ASP A 14 -10.43 17.43 -19.43
CA ASP A 14 -10.72 18.43 -18.40
C ASP A 14 -10.39 17.90 -17.00
N ALA A 15 -10.70 16.63 -16.74
CA ALA A 15 -10.31 15.95 -15.51
C ALA A 15 -8.79 15.90 -15.35
N ALA A 16 -8.04 15.56 -16.40
CA ALA A 16 -6.58 15.52 -16.39
C ALA A 16 -5.98 16.90 -16.10
N VAL A 17 -6.50 17.96 -16.72
CA VAL A 17 -6.05 19.34 -16.48
C VAL A 17 -6.29 19.75 -15.02
N MET A 18 -7.42 19.41 -14.43
CA MET A 18 -7.70 19.70 -13.03
C MET A 18 -6.77 18.94 -12.09
N VAL A 19 -6.54 17.66 -12.36
CA VAL A 19 -5.61 16.83 -11.59
C VAL A 19 -4.20 17.41 -11.65
N ASP A 20 -3.76 17.85 -12.82
CA ASP A 20 -2.45 18.50 -12.99
C ASP A 20 -2.35 19.82 -12.23
N GLN A 21 -3.41 20.64 -12.25
CA GLN A 21 -3.47 21.86 -11.44
C GLN A 21 -3.38 21.59 -9.94
N TRP A 22 -4.01 20.54 -9.45
CA TRP A 22 -3.93 20.14 -8.04
C TRP A 22 -2.56 19.56 -7.69
N ARG A 23 -1.95 18.81 -8.60
CA ARG A 23 -0.62 18.23 -8.44
C ARG A 23 0.48 19.30 -8.35
N THR A 24 0.42 20.33 -9.17
CA THR A 24 1.40 21.42 -9.17
C THR A 24 1.31 22.30 -7.93
N GLY A 25 0.18 22.29 -7.22
CA GLY A 25 -0.01 22.98 -5.95
C GLY A 25 0.55 22.26 -4.72
N ASP A 26 1.02 21.03 -4.87
CA ASP A 26 1.53 20.20 -3.76
C ASP A 26 2.86 19.52 -4.14
N PRO A 27 4.01 20.19 -3.93
CA PRO A 27 5.32 19.65 -4.27
C PRO A 27 5.72 18.42 -3.43
N ASP A 28 5.13 18.22 -2.26
CA ASP A 28 5.44 17.11 -1.34
C ASP A 28 4.38 15.99 -1.36
N ASN A 29 3.77 15.73 -2.50
CA ASN A 29 2.63 14.84 -2.65
C ASN A 29 2.96 13.36 -2.37
N ARG A 30 3.26 13.06 -1.12
CA ARG A 30 3.52 11.70 -0.61
C ARG A 30 2.23 10.86 -0.45
N MET A 31 1.06 11.49 -0.59
CA MET A 31 -0.24 10.84 -0.38
C MET A 31 -0.85 10.26 -1.63
N LEU A 32 -0.35 10.64 -2.81
CA LEU A 32 -0.81 10.15 -4.11
C LEU A 32 0.38 9.74 -4.97
N ASN A 33 0.36 8.52 -5.46
CA ASN A 33 1.31 8.06 -6.48
C ASN A 33 0.81 8.43 -7.90
N PRO A 34 1.65 8.30 -8.95
CA PRO A 34 1.26 8.62 -10.31
C PRO A 34 0.03 7.86 -10.82
N ASP A 35 -0.12 6.59 -10.46
CA ASP A 35 -1.25 5.75 -10.85
C ASP A 35 -2.56 6.22 -10.21
N GLN A 36 -2.49 6.60 -8.92
CA GLN A 36 -3.64 7.20 -8.24
C GLN A 36 -4.07 8.52 -8.89
N TRP A 37 -3.11 9.38 -9.31
CA TRP A 37 -3.42 10.60 -10.04
C TRP A 37 -4.15 10.31 -11.36
N GLN A 38 -3.66 9.33 -12.12
CA GLN A 38 -4.30 8.93 -13.38
C GLN A 38 -5.72 8.39 -13.14
N ARG A 39 -5.87 7.56 -12.11
CA ARG A 39 -7.17 6.99 -11.74
C ARG A 39 -8.16 8.06 -11.26
N VAL A 40 -7.72 9.03 -10.48
CA VAL A 40 -8.55 10.18 -10.08
C VAL A 40 -9.12 10.87 -11.32
N GLY A 41 -8.28 11.17 -12.32
CA GLY A 41 -8.74 11.78 -13.57
C GLY A 41 -9.86 10.99 -14.26
N ALA A 42 -9.71 9.68 -14.35
CA ALA A 42 -10.73 8.80 -14.95
C ALA A 42 -12.02 8.76 -14.10
N LEU A 43 -11.90 8.70 -12.78
CA LEU A 43 -13.05 8.68 -11.87
C LEU A 43 -13.83 9.99 -11.91
N LEU A 44 -13.13 11.13 -11.94
CA LEU A 44 -13.76 12.46 -12.05
C LEU A 44 -14.63 12.59 -13.30
N ALA A 45 -14.19 12.05 -14.43
CA ALA A 45 -14.97 12.05 -15.67
C ALA A 45 -16.25 11.19 -15.58
N GLY A 46 -16.29 10.22 -14.67
CA GLY A 46 -17.42 9.33 -14.43
C GLY A 46 -18.44 9.84 -13.40
N LEU A 47 -18.13 10.90 -12.63
CA LEU A 47 -19.01 11.41 -11.60
C LEU A 47 -20.25 12.08 -12.21
N THR A 48 -21.41 11.92 -11.54
CA THR A 48 -22.60 12.73 -11.81
C THR A 48 -22.37 14.19 -11.39
N PRO A 49 -23.16 15.17 -11.90
CA PRO A 49 -23.06 16.56 -11.47
C PRO A 49 -23.17 16.76 -9.95
N VAL A 50 -24.04 15.99 -9.30
CA VAL A 50 -24.26 16.06 -7.85
C VAL A 50 -23.04 15.51 -7.08
N GLN A 51 -22.50 14.37 -7.51
CA GLN A 51 -21.29 13.80 -6.92
C GLN A 51 -20.10 14.72 -7.10
N ARG A 52 -19.98 15.33 -8.28
CA ARG A 52 -18.92 16.27 -8.57
C ARG A 52 -18.99 17.51 -7.68
N ALA A 53 -20.16 18.16 -7.58
CA ALA A 53 -20.34 19.30 -6.69
C ALA A 53 -20.02 18.95 -5.23
N SER A 54 -20.46 17.77 -4.78
CA SER A 54 -20.13 17.29 -3.42
C SER A 54 -18.64 17.08 -3.20
N LEU A 55 -17.90 16.58 -4.19
CA LEU A 55 -16.44 16.42 -4.10
C LEU A 55 -15.74 17.79 -4.11
N ASP A 56 -16.17 18.70 -4.98
CA ASP A 56 -15.62 20.06 -5.06
C ASP A 56 -15.79 20.81 -3.72
N ASP A 57 -16.96 20.67 -3.07
CA ASP A 57 -17.21 21.22 -1.73
C ASP A 57 -16.27 20.63 -0.68
N LEU A 58 -16.02 19.32 -0.71
CA LEU A 58 -15.10 18.65 0.22
C LEU A 58 -13.66 19.11 0.02
N LEU A 59 -13.20 19.23 -1.23
CA LEU A 59 -11.85 19.69 -1.55
C LEU A 59 -11.66 21.19 -1.22
N ALA A 60 -12.70 22.02 -1.42
CA ALA A 60 -12.68 23.43 -1.03
C ALA A 60 -12.65 23.63 0.49
N ALA A 61 -13.33 22.74 1.25
CA ALA A 61 -13.35 22.78 2.70
C ALA A 61 -12.07 22.21 3.36
N ALA A 62 -11.23 21.52 2.59
CA ALA A 62 -9.97 20.95 3.08
C ALA A 62 -8.98 22.07 3.45
N GLY A 63 -8.45 22.01 4.68
CA GLY A 63 -7.60 23.06 5.24
C GLY A 63 -6.16 23.11 4.67
N SER A 64 -5.72 22.02 4.00
CA SER A 64 -4.36 21.94 3.47
C SER A 64 -4.28 21.11 2.18
N SER A 65 -3.14 21.16 1.51
CA SER A 65 -2.83 20.31 0.36
C SER A 65 -2.77 18.83 0.75
N THR A 66 -2.23 18.50 1.91
CA THR A 66 -2.21 17.14 2.47
C THR A 66 -3.61 16.57 2.64
N GLN A 67 -4.54 17.37 3.21
CA GLN A 67 -5.93 16.94 3.33
C GLN A 67 -6.58 16.70 1.96
N ARG A 68 -6.39 17.63 0.99
CA ARG A 68 -6.91 17.44 -0.38
C ARG A 68 -6.35 16.21 -1.05
N ALA A 69 -5.03 16.00 -0.98
CA ALA A 69 -4.37 14.83 -1.54
C ALA A 69 -4.91 13.53 -0.94
N LEU A 70 -5.15 13.50 0.37
CA LEU A 70 -5.74 12.34 1.04
C LEU A 70 -7.17 12.04 0.57
N LEU A 71 -8.00 13.07 0.39
CA LEU A 71 -9.37 12.89 -0.13
C LEU A 71 -9.34 12.34 -1.57
N LEU A 72 -8.42 12.80 -2.39
CA LEU A 72 -8.22 12.27 -3.75
C LEU A 72 -7.65 10.85 -3.72
N SER A 73 -6.74 10.52 -2.81
CA SER A 73 -6.27 9.15 -2.60
C SER A 73 -7.42 8.23 -2.17
N THR A 74 -8.29 8.70 -1.28
CA THR A 74 -9.51 7.97 -0.90
C THR A 74 -10.41 7.71 -2.11
N LEU A 75 -10.62 8.70 -2.97
CA LEU A 75 -11.37 8.51 -4.21
C LEU A 75 -10.65 7.50 -5.15
N ALA A 76 -9.33 7.60 -5.27
CA ALA A 76 -8.52 6.70 -6.09
C ALA A 76 -8.60 5.24 -5.63
N SER A 77 -8.76 4.97 -4.33
CA SER A 77 -8.97 3.62 -3.81
C SER A 77 -10.34 3.00 -4.17
N GLY A 78 -11.18 3.76 -4.88
CA GLY A 78 -12.51 3.32 -5.31
C GLY A 78 -13.64 3.69 -4.35
N ALA A 79 -13.39 4.59 -3.40
CA ALA A 79 -14.37 5.07 -2.44
C ALA A 79 -15.52 5.82 -3.11
N THR A 80 -16.72 5.69 -2.54
CA THR A 80 -17.85 6.54 -2.87
C THR A 80 -17.66 7.95 -2.31
N ILE A 81 -18.38 8.95 -2.84
CA ILE A 81 -18.32 10.32 -2.31
C ILE A 81 -18.73 10.40 -0.82
N GLU A 82 -19.62 9.51 -0.37
CA GLU A 82 -19.99 9.41 1.05
C GLU A 82 -18.80 8.93 1.90
N GLN A 83 -18.03 7.97 1.41
CA GLN A 83 -16.82 7.49 2.08
C GLN A 83 -15.69 8.55 2.07
N VAL A 84 -15.54 9.29 0.97
CA VAL A 84 -14.64 10.46 0.94
C VAL A 84 -15.04 11.50 1.99
N ARG A 85 -16.34 11.79 2.13
CA ARG A 85 -16.87 12.69 3.16
C ARG A 85 -16.56 12.18 4.57
N PHE A 86 -16.75 10.89 4.81
CA PHE A 86 -16.40 10.26 6.09
C PHE A 86 -14.93 10.48 6.46
N VAL A 87 -14.01 10.28 5.51
CA VAL A 87 -12.57 10.53 5.72
C VAL A 87 -12.34 12.03 5.95
N ALA A 88 -12.96 12.92 5.17
CA ALA A 88 -12.85 14.36 5.37
C ALA A 88 -13.26 14.80 6.78
N ASP A 89 -14.36 14.24 7.30
CA ASP A 89 -14.84 14.54 8.66
C ASP A 89 -13.86 14.02 9.73
N ALA A 90 -13.29 12.84 9.52
CA ALA A 90 -12.31 12.23 10.45
C ALA A 90 -11.01 13.02 10.57
N ILE A 91 -10.60 13.73 9.51
CA ILE A 91 -9.33 14.47 9.47
C ILE A 91 -9.47 15.99 9.62
N ARG A 92 -10.70 16.51 9.66
CA ARG A 92 -10.99 17.96 9.62
C ARG A 92 -10.22 18.80 10.64
N SER A 93 -10.07 18.30 11.86
CA SER A 93 -9.39 19.00 12.95
C SER A 93 -7.92 18.62 13.13
N LYS A 94 -7.36 17.79 12.23
CA LYS A 94 -6.01 17.28 12.36
C LYS A 94 -5.03 18.12 11.56
N SER A 95 -3.85 18.34 12.12
CA SER A 95 -2.71 18.90 11.40
C SER A 95 -2.18 17.91 10.36
N ASP A 96 -1.46 18.41 9.37
CA ASP A 96 -0.83 17.59 8.33
C ASP A 96 0.11 16.52 8.93
N ALA A 97 0.88 16.89 9.95
CA ALA A 97 1.75 15.95 10.65
C ALA A 97 0.97 14.82 11.37
N GLU A 98 -0.20 15.12 11.96
CA GLU A 98 -1.06 14.09 12.53
C GLU A 98 -1.65 13.17 11.48
N ILE A 99 -2.08 13.73 10.35
CA ILE A 99 -2.60 12.96 9.21
C ILE A 99 -1.53 12.01 8.67
N VAL A 100 -0.32 12.51 8.45
CA VAL A 100 0.81 11.68 7.97
C VAL A 100 1.10 10.53 8.94
N ARG A 101 1.17 10.82 10.24
CA ARG A 101 1.41 9.75 11.24
C ARG A 101 0.29 8.71 11.30
N MET A 102 -0.96 9.13 11.13
CA MET A 102 -2.11 8.23 11.23
C MET A 102 -2.35 7.41 9.97
N LEU A 103 -2.04 7.97 8.81
CA LEU A 103 -2.50 7.44 7.52
C LEU A 103 -1.34 7.03 6.58
N ALA A 104 -0.11 7.20 7.01
CA ALA A 104 1.07 6.75 6.28
C ALA A 104 1.90 5.82 7.15
N LEU A 105 2.29 4.68 6.59
CA LEU A 105 3.31 3.84 7.19
C LEU A 105 4.59 4.67 7.32
N ASN A 106 4.96 4.99 8.55
CA ASN A 106 6.19 5.72 8.78
C ASN A 106 7.37 4.77 8.64
N THR A 107 7.93 4.77 7.45
CA THR A 107 9.21 4.13 7.11
C THR A 107 10.31 5.17 6.95
N ASP A 108 9.99 6.45 7.25
CA ASP A 108 10.94 7.56 7.10
C ASP A 108 12.05 7.41 8.10
N GLU A 109 13.21 7.37 7.59
CA GLU A 109 14.45 7.55 7.96
C GLU A 109 15.35 6.74 8.52
N PRO A 110 16.03 6.08 7.81
CA PRO A 110 17.04 5.23 8.37
C PRO A 110 18.41 5.85 8.32
N THR A 111 18.78 6.42 9.39
CA THR A 111 20.20 6.46 9.77
C THR A 111 20.57 5.20 10.55
N GLY A 112 19.97 4.05 10.20
CA GLY A 112 20.15 2.81 10.91
C GLY A 112 18.90 1.90 10.85
N ARG A 113 18.70 1.06 11.83
CA ARG A 113 17.54 0.18 11.96
C ARG A 113 16.48 0.88 12.78
N THR A 114 15.40 1.34 12.15
CA THR A 114 14.27 1.98 12.85
C THR A 114 13.03 1.10 12.76
N GLY A 115 12.14 1.20 13.74
CA GLY A 115 10.86 0.50 13.73
C GLY A 115 9.86 1.18 12.80
N ALA A 116 9.15 0.42 12.00
CA ALA A 116 7.99 0.90 11.26
C ALA A 116 6.82 1.12 12.21
N THR A 117 6.12 2.25 12.07
CA THR A 117 4.98 2.59 12.93
C THR A 117 3.83 3.21 12.15
N TYR A 118 2.60 3.00 12.68
CA TYR A 118 1.43 3.84 12.40
C TYR A 118 1.05 4.58 13.68
N ASP A 119 1.08 5.90 13.64
CA ASP A 119 0.80 6.77 14.81
C ASP A 119 1.52 6.31 16.10
N GLY A 120 2.77 5.85 15.95
CA GLY A 120 3.59 5.31 17.04
C GLY A 120 3.34 3.85 17.40
N ALA A 121 2.33 3.20 16.88
CA ALA A 121 2.10 1.77 17.08
C ALA A 121 3.00 0.92 16.16
N PRO A 122 3.71 -0.10 16.67
CA PRO A 122 4.61 -0.90 15.87
C PRO A 122 3.85 -1.73 14.82
N VAL A 123 4.41 -1.79 13.62
CA VAL A 123 3.91 -2.60 12.51
C VAL A 123 4.78 -3.85 12.40
N ILE A 124 4.29 -4.95 12.93
CA ILE A 124 4.99 -6.25 12.95
C ILE A 124 4.04 -7.38 12.56
N GLN A 125 4.60 -8.46 12.04
CA GLN A 125 3.83 -9.68 11.81
C GLN A 125 3.32 -10.26 13.15
N ASP A 126 2.27 -11.10 13.08
CA ASP A 126 1.79 -11.80 14.27
C ASP A 126 2.88 -12.72 14.83
N PRO A 127 3.42 -12.43 16.02
CA PRO A 127 4.51 -13.22 16.60
C PRO A 127 4.08 -14.62 17.04
N THR A 128 2.77 -14.90 17.08
CA THR A 128 2.23 -16.18 17.57
C THR A 128 2.17 -17.23 16.48
N THR A 129 2.05 -16.84 15.21
CA THR A 129 1.91 -17.76 14.08
C THR A 129 3.15 -17.85 13.20
N GLY A 130 3.91 -16.75 13.07
CA GLY A 130 5.17 -16.69 12.31
C GLY A 130 5.04 -16.78 10.79
N ASN A 131 3.82 -16.90 10.23
CA ASN A 131 3.56 -17.04 8.79
C ASN A 131 2.84 -15.85 8.16
N THR A 132 2.68 -14.74 8.87
CA THR A 132 1.96 -13.56 8.41
C THR A 132 2.87 -12.47 7.82
N CYS A 133 4.15 -12.76 7.52
CA CYS A 133 5.07 -11.77 6.93
C CYS A 133 4.56 -11.20 5.60
N GLY A 134 4.03 -12.07 4.73
CA GLY A 134 3.45 -11.66 3.45
C GLY A 134 2.22 -10.78 3.62
N SER A 135 1.26 -11.20 4.44
CA SER A 135 0.05 -10.41 4.71
C SER A 135 0.38 -9.09 5.41
N THR A 136 1.38 -9.04 6.26
CA THR A 136 1.85 -7.82 6.91
C THR A 136 2.46 -6.85 5.90
N SER A 137 3.32 -7.34 5.00
CA SER A 137 3.90 -6.53 3.92
C SER A 137 2.83 -5.99 2.97
N LEU A 138 1.84 -6.83 2.62
CA LEU A 138 0.71 -6.42 1.78
C LEU A 138 -0.19 -5.38 2.46
N LEU A 139 -0.46 -5.51 3.75
CA LEU A 139 -1.18 -4.46 4.50
C LEU A 139 -0.42 -3.14 4.51
N GLY A 140 0.90 -3.19 4.65
CA GLY A 140 1.75 -1.99 4.54
C GLY A 140 1.67 -1.33 3.16
N LEU A 141 1.62 -2.13 2.10
CA LEU A 141 1.41 -1.64 0.74
C LEU A 141 0.01 -1.03 0.56
N VAL A 142 -1.04 -1.77 0.94
CA VAL A 142 -2.43 -1.34 0.72
C VAL A 142 -2.76 -0.10 1.57
N ALA A 143 -2.35 -0.05 2.82
CA ALA A 143 -2.64 1.09 3.69
C ALA A 143 -2.00 2.40 3.19
N ARG A 144 -0.92 2.33 2.40
CA ARG A 144 -0.33 3.50 1.75
C ARG A 144 -1.25 4.11 0.69
N VAL A 145 -2.09 3.31 0.04
CA VAL A 145 -2.92 3.71 -1.11
C VAL A 145 -4.42 3.67 -0.81
N ASP A 146 -4.83 3.09 0.32
CA ASP A 146 -6.22 3.10 0.82
C ASP A 146 -6.29 3.79 2.20
N PRO A 147 -6.62 5.09 2.24
CA PRO A 147 -6.77 5.82 3.50
C PRO A 147 -7.86 5.28 4.43
N MET A 148 -8.86 4.58 3.91
CA MET A 148 -9.90 3.97 4.76
C MET A 148 -9.35 2.79 5.56
N LEU A 149 -8.45 1.99 4.97
CA LEU A 149 -7.73 0.95 5.71
C LEU A 149 -6.86 1.55 6.81
N ALA A 150 -6.04 2.55 6.47
CA ALA A 150 -5.16 3.21 7.43
C ALA A 150 -5.96 3.87 8.57
N LEU A 151 -7.07 4.53 8.27
CA LEU A 151 -7.95 5.15 9.27
C LEU A 151 -8.58 4.09 10.19
N TRP A 152 -9.07 2.99 9.63
CA TRP A 152 -9.62 1.91 10.45
C TRP A 152 -8.55 1.28 11.34
N LEU A 153 -7.37 0.98 10.81
CA LEU A 153 -6.28 0.40 11.59
C LEU A 153 -5.88 1.30 12.76
N THR A 154 -5.75 2.60 12.54
CA THR A 154 -5.24 3.54 13.56
C THR A 154 -6.32 3.97 14.56
N SER A 155 -7.55 4.23 14.11
CA SER A 155 -8.61 4.80 14.95
C SER A 155 -9.78 3.85 15.25
N GLY A 156 -9.90 2.73 14.53
CA GLY A 156 -11.07 1.85 14.58
C GLY A 156 -12.30 2.41 13.85
N GLN A 157 -12.22 3.59 13.25
CA GLN A 157 -13.34 4.18 12.52
C GLN A 157 -13.49 3.50 11.15
N ARG A 158 -14.68 3.03 10.84
CA ARG A 158 -15.00 2.35 9.59
C ARG A 158 -15.98 3.18 8.77
N ALA A 159 -15.59 3.48 7.52
CA ALA A 159 -16.46 4.19 6.61
C ALA A 159 -17.74 3.40 6.30
N PRO A 160 -18.91 4.05 6.16
CA PRO A 160 -20.17 3.38 5.84
C PRO A 160 -20.05 2.54 4.55
N GLY A 161 -20.47 1.28 4.62
CA GLY A 161 -20.44 0.37 3.49
C GLY A 161 -19.03 -0.05 3.00
N TRP A 162 -17.96 0.42 3.64
CA TRP A 162 -16.62 -0.02 3.30
C TRP A 162 -16.39 -1.45 3.81
N ASN A 163 -16.15 -2.35 2.87
CA ASN A 163 -15.93 -3.77 3.13
C ASN A 163 -15.05 -4.35 2.03
N PRO A 164 -13.73 -4.08 2.06
CA PRO A 164 -12.84 -4.53 1.01
C PRO A 164 -12.68 -6.06 1.03
N PRO A 165 -12.54 -6.71 -0.13
CA PRO A 165 -12.48 -8.17 -0.22
C PRO A 165 -11.35 -8.79 0.61
N TYR A 166 -10.22 -8.13 0.76
CA TYR A 166 -9.09 -8.62 1.56
C TYR A 166 -9.34 -8.61 3.08
N LEU A 167 -10.44 -8.00 3.55
CA LEU A 167 -10.91 -8.04 4.94
C LEU A 167 -12.22 -8.80 5.11
N ALA A 168 -12.66 -9.55 4.09
CA ALA A 168 -13.94 -10.26 4.12
C ALA A 168 -14.05 -11.35 5.20
N HIS A 169 -12.92 -11.82 5.71
CA HIS A 169 -12.87 -12.86 6.75
C HIS A 169 -12.90 -12.31 8.18
N LEU A 170 -12.98 -10.99 8.36
CA LEU A 170 -13.11 -10.38 9.68
C LEU A 170 -14.49 -10.63 10.27
N THR A 171 -14.53 -11.12 11.50
CA THR A 171 -15.75 -11.17 12.31
C THR A 171 -16.15 -9.78 12.80
N ASP A 172 -17.41 -9.62 13.20
CA ASP A 172 -17.90 -8.37 13.81
C ASP A 172 -17.10 -7.93 15.05
N ALA A 173 -16.58 -8.89 15.82
CA ALA A 173 -15.74 -8.59 16.98
C ALA A 173 -14.37 -8.03 16.56
N GLN A 174 -13.75 -8.60 15.52
CA GLN A 174 -12.48 -8.14 14.98
C GLN A 174 -12.60 -6.77 14.32
N TRP A 175 -13.71 -6.50 13.62
CA TRP A 175 -14.00 -5.15 13.11
C TRP A 175 -14.04 -4.09 14.22
N ARG A 176 -14.47 -4.46 15.44
CA ARG A 176 -14.56 -3.59 16.62
C ARG A 176 -13.35 -3.68 17.55
N GLY A 177 -12.24 -4.23 17.09
CA GLY A 177 -10.99 -4.28 17.87
C GLY A 177 -10.64 -2.92 18.48
N THR A 178 -10.24 -2.88 19.73
CA THR A 178 -10.07 -1.63 20.47
C THR A 178 -8.70 -1.00 20.27
N THR A 179 -7.70 -1.81 19.97
CA THR A 179 -6.31 -1.36 19.76
C THR A 179 -5.89 -1.50 18.30
N PHE A 180 -4.86 -0.75 17.92
CA PHE A 180 -4.21 -0.93 16.61
C PHE A 180 -3.77 -2.38 16.41
N LEU A 181 -3.09 -2.96 17.40
CA LEU A 181 -2.52 -4.31 17.28
C LEU A 181 -3.60 -5.37 17.07
N GLU A 182 -4.72 -5.30 17.80
CA GLU A 182 -5.86 -6.24 17.60
C GLU A 182 -6.39 -6.16 16.18
N ARG A 183 -6.63 -4.95 15.64
CA ARG A 183 -7.11 -4.77 14.27
C ARG A 183 -6.08 -5.21 13.24
N PHE A 184 -4.80 -4.89 13.48
CA PHE A 184 -3.73 -5.21 12.55
C PHE A 184 -3.47 -6.72 12.46
N ILE A 185 -3.45 -7.44 13.59
CA ILE A 185 -3.36 -8.92 13.60
C ILE A 185 -4.59 -9.54 12.93
N ALA A 186 -5.79 -9.07 13.23
CA ALA A 186 -6.99 -9.57 12.59
C ALA A 186 -6.96 -9.35 11.07
N ALA A 187 -6.48 -8.20 10.60
CA ALA A 187 -6.30 -7.90 9.18
C ALA A 187 -5.26 -8.83 8.54
N GLN A 188 -4.13 -9.11 9.20
CA GLN A 188 -3.12 -10.05 8.72
C GLN A 188 -3.71 -11.42 8.42
N HIS A 189 -4.49 -11.97 9.36
CA HIS A 189 -5.14 -13.27 9.17
C HIS A 189 -6.21 -13.24 8.08
N SER A 190 -6.98 -12.17 7.96
CA SER A 190 -7.95 -12.02 6.87
C SER A 190 -7.25 -11.99 5.50
N VAL A 191 -6.16 -11.22 5.37
CA VAL A 191 -5.34 -11.16 4.17
C VAL A 191 -4.72 -12.52 3.85
N LEU A 192 -4.14 -13.21 4.84
CA LEU A 192 -3.58 -14.54 4.67
C LEU A 192 -4.63 -15.50 4.09
N THR A 193 -5.81 -15.57 4.71
CA THR A 193 -6.91 -16.41 4.23
C THR A 193 -7.37 -16.05 2.82
N THR A 194 -7.39 -14.75 2.48
CA THR A 194 -7.76 -14.30 1.12
C THR A 194 -6.74 -14.74 0.07
N THR A 195 -5.44 -14.70 0.41
CA THR A 195 -4.37 -15.08 -0.51
C THR A 195 -4.19 -16.58 -0.65
N ASP A 196 -4.62 -17.34 0.35
CA ASP A 196 -4.49 -18.81 0.41
C ASP A 196 -5.59 -19.57 -0.35
N SER A 197 -6.61 -18.90 -0.84
CA SER A 197 -7.79 -19.54 -1.45
C SER A 197 -7.52 -20.35 -2.74
N ASP A 198 -6.28 -20.35 -3.27
CA ASP A 198 -5.92 -21.05 -4.51
C ASP A 198 -4.73 -22.03 -4.35
N LEU A 199 -4.66 -22.69 -3.19
CA LEU A 199 -3.53 -23.45 -2.66
C LEU A 199 -3.38 -24.90 -3.14
N SER A 200 -3.56 -25.22 -4.41
CA SER A 200 -3.30 -26.62 -4.83
C SER A 200 -1.80 -27.00 -4.78
N THR A 201 -0.89 -26.04 -4.66
CA THR A 201 0.58 -26.28 -4.78
C THR A 201 1.46 -25.54 -3.77
N TRP A 202 0.92 -24.63 -2.97
CA TRP A 202 1.69 -23.87 -1.98
C TRP A 202 1.44 -24.37 -0.56
N VAL A 203 2.48 -24.51 0.23
CA VAL A 203 2.35 -25.02 1.60
C VAL A 203 1.99 -23.86 2.53
N GLU A 204 0.85 -23.93 3.20
CA GLU A 204 0.35 -22.90 4.15
C GLU A 204 1.40 -22.47 5.19
N ALA A 205 2.27 -23.38 5.60
CA ALA A 205 3.37 -23.08 6.52
C ALA A 205 4.40 -22.07 6.00
N VAL A 206 4.41 -21.81 4.68
CA VAL A 206 5.30 -20.83 4.03
C VAL A 206 4.64 -19.45 3.92
N GLY A 207 3.34 -19.35 4.25
CA GLY A 207 2.58 -18.09 4.20
C GLY A 207 2.05 -17.73 2.81
N THR A 208 1.92 -16.45 2.53
CA THR A 208 1.31 -15.92 1.29
C THR A 208 2.09 -16.29 0.03
N PRO A 209 1.48 -16.95 -0.96
CA PRO A 209 2.15 -17.25 -2.23
C PRO A 209 2.39 -15.99 -3.08
N PRO A 210 3.46 -15.94 -3.93
CA PRO A 210 3.79 -14.76 -4.73
C PRO A 210 2.65 -14.30 -5.66
N TRP A 211 1.93 -15.24 -6.29
CA TRP A 211 0.77 -14.91 -7.16
C TRP A 211 -0.43 -14.42 -6.34
N GLY A 212 -0.65 -14.93 -5.13
CA GLY A 212 -1.66 -14.45 -4.20
C GLY A 212 -1.33 -13.04 -3.72
N ALA A 213 -0.05 -12.77 -3.44
CA ALA A 213 0.43 -11.43 -3.11
C ALA A 213 0.21 -10.44 -4.26
N ALA A 214 0.51 -10.83 -5.51
CA ALA A 214 0.27 -10.00 -6.68
C ALA A 214 -1.22 -9.71 -6.91
N ALA A 215 -2.07 -10.73 -6.76
CA ALA A 215 -3.52 -10.58 -6.88
C ALA A 215 -4.08 -9.63 -5.81
N LEU A 216 -3.65 -9.78 -4.56
CA LEU A 216 -4.12 -8.91 -3.46
C LEU A 216 -3.56 -7.50 -3.56
N ALA A 217 -2.28 -7.34 -3.93
CA ALA A 217 -1.69 -6.03 -4.19
C ALA A 217 -2.47 -5.27 -5.27
N SER A 218 -2.84 -5.96 -6.36
CA SER A 218 -3.67 -5.40 -7.42
C SER A 218 -5.08 -5.05 -6.94
N LEU A 219 -5.68 -5.90 -6.12
CA LEU A 219 -7.03 -5.69 -5.57
C LEU A 219 -7.08 -4.52 -4.59
N GLY A 220 -6.04 -4.37 -3.76
CA GLY A 220 -5.97 -3.36 -2.70
C GLY A 220 -5.39 -2.02 -3.15
N SER A 221 -4.79 -1.97 -4.35
CA SER A 221 -4.18 -0.76 -4.89
C SER A 221 -4.86 -0.31 -6.19
N SER A 222 -4.45 0.82 -6.71
CA SER A 222 -4.91 1.30 -8.02
C SER A 222 -4.09 0.75 -9.20
N THR A 223 -3.12 -0.11 -8.90
CA THR A 223 -2.07 -0.59 -9.82
C THR A 223 -2.19 -2.10 -9.96
N THR A 224 -2.03 -2.63 -11.17
CA THR A 224 -1.92 -4.07 -11.40
C THR A 224 -0.52 -4.54 -11.02
N TYR A 225 -0.42 -5.65 -10.28
CA TYR A 225 0.84 -6.29 -9.92
C TYR A 225 0.97 -7.67 -10.55
N GLU A 226 2.20 -8.07 -10.81
CA GLU A 226 2.60 -9.41 -11.23
C GLU A 226 3.66 -9.97 -10.30
N SER A 227 3.70 -11.29 -10.12
CA SER A 227 4.81 -11.97 -9.46
C SER A 227 5.82 -12.39 -10.50
N VAL A 228 7.08 -11.97 -10.32
CA VAL A 228 8.18 -12.25 -11.23
C VAL A 228 9.24 -13.05 -10.50
N LEU A 229 9.67 -14.16 -11.10
CA LEU A 229 10.78 -14.95 -10.58
C LEU A 229 12.08 -14.12 -10.65
N TYR A 230 12.82 -14.13 -9.55
CA TYR A 230 14.13 -13.49 -9.47
C TYR A 230 15.21 -14.58 -9.54
N ASP A 231 16.10 -14.46 -10.50
CA ASP A 231 17.24 -15.38 -10.65
C ASP A 231 18.53 -14.62 -10.37
N ASP A 232 19.10 -14.82 -9.19
CA ASP A 232 20.36 -14.17 -8.77
C ASP A 232 21.60 -14.65 -9.54
N GLN A 233 21.46 -15.69 -10.38
CA GLN A 233 22.50 -16.16 -11.30
C GLN A 233 22.46 -15.42 -12.65
N ASP A 234 21.39 -14.62 -12.92
CA ASP A 234 21.30 -13.76 -14.11
C ASP A 234 21.49 -12.27 -13.72
N PRO A 235 22.71 -11.72 -13.84
CA PRO A 235 22.98 -10.33 -13.45
C PRO A 235 22.28 -9.27 -14.31
N GLU A 236 21.87 -9.60 -15.54
CA GLU A 236 21.12 -8.65 -16.39
C GLU A 236 19.67 -8.58 -15.94
N LEU A 237 19.04 -9.73 -15.75
CA LEU A 237 17.68 -9.82 -15.25
C LEU A 237 17.55 -9.20 -13.84
N THR A 238 18.46 -9.52 -12.92
CA THR A 238 18.42 -8.96 -11.56
C THR A 238 18.52 -7.44 -11.57
N ARG A 239 19.40 -6.87 -12.40
CA ARG A 239 19.55 -5.42 -12.52
C ARG A 239 18.30 -4.76 -13.10
N GLU A 240 17.70 -5.36 -14.12
CA GLU A 240 16.44 -4.87 -14.72
C GLU A 240 15.31 -4.87 -13.67
N LEU A 241 15.07 -6.01 -13.01
CA LEU A 241 14.01 -6.16 -12.02
C LEU A 241 14.19 -5.21 -10.83
N MET A 242 15.42 -5.08 -10.32
CA MET A 242 15.70 -4.15 -9.22
C MET A 242 15.56 -2.68 -9.63
N SER A 243 15.90 -2.34 -10.87
CA SER A 243 15.64 -0.98 -11.41
C SER A 243 14.14 -0.68 -11.48
N ARG A 244 13.31 -1.64 -11.93
CA ARG A 244 11.85 -1.52 -11.92
C ARG A 244 11.33 -1.36 -10.48
N ALA A 245 11.84 -2.14 -9.54
CA ALA A 245 11.47 -2.03 -8.12
C ALA A 245 11.84 -0.66 -7.52
N ALA A 246 13.03 -0.14 -7.83
CA ALA A 246 13.48 1.19 -7.42
C ALA A 246 12.56 2.29 -7.97
N ALA A 247 12.26 2.23 -9.27
CA ALA A 247 11.37 3.20 -9.91
C ALA A 247 9.96 3.17 -9.31
N ALA A 248 9.40 1.98 -9.08
CA ALA A 248 8.10 1.82 -8.44
C ALA A 248 8.08 2.38 -7.01
N ALA A 249 9.05 2.02 -6.19
CA ALA A 249 9.14 2.47 -4.80
C ALA A 249 9.29 4.01 -4.71
N ASN A 250 10.10 4.61 -5.58
CA ASN A 250 10.27 6.07 -5.64
C ASN A 250 9.00 6.80 -6.12
N ASN A 251 8.16 6.13 -6.87
CA ASN A 251 6.85 6.62 -7.26
C ASN A 251 5.76 6.37 -6.19
N GLY A 252 6.14 5.94 -5.00
CA GLY A 252 5.21 5.67 -3.91
C GLY A 252 4.42 4.37 -4.06
N THR A 253 4.92 3.44 -4.88
CA THR A 253 4.33 2.12 -5.13
C THR A 253 5.26 1.06 -4.53
N PRO A 254 5.04 0.62 -3.29
CA PRO A 254 5.92 -0.34 -2.62
C PRO A 254 5.95 -1.69 -3.34
N VAL A 255 7.08 -2.39 -3.24
CA VAL A 255 7.33 -3.66 -3.92
C VAL A 255 7.57 -4.77 -2.91
N PRO A 256 6.64 -5.70 -2.72
CA PRO A 256 6.89 -6.91 -1.95
C PRO A 256 7.93 -7.79 -2.65
N PHE A 257 8.83 -8.38 -1.88
CA PHE A 257 9.79 -9.35 -2.39
C PHE A 257 9.97 -10.50 -1.43
N TYR A 258 10.27 -11.65 -2.00
CA TYR A 258 10.43 -12.92 -1.29
C TYR A 258 11.89 -13.26 -1.16
N VAL A 259 12.27 -13.65 0.04
CA VAL A 259 13.62 -14.15 0.34
C VAL A 259 13.55 -15.55 0.93
N GLY A 260 14.54 -16.38 0.63
CA GLY A 260 14.53 -17.77 1.06
C GLY A 260 15.90 -18.44 1.08
N ASP A 261 15.84 -19.75 1.20
CA ASP A 261 16.99 -20.64 1.08
C ASP A 261 17.08 -21.22 -0.35
N ASP A 262 18.04 -22.09 -0.60
CA ASP A 262 18.28 -22.73 -1.90
C ASP A 262 17.09 -23.56 -2.43
N HIS A 263 15.97 -23.64 -1.71
CA HIS A 263 14.89 -24.55 -2.03
C HIS A 263 13.52 -23.86 -2.14
N VAL A 264 13.22 -22.93 -1.22
CA VAL A 264 11.90 -22.31 -1.15
C VAL A 264 11.97 -20.92 -0.53
N PRO A 265 11.07 -20.02 -0.90
CA PRO A 265 10.84 -18.75 -0.21
C PRO A 265 10.46 -19.00 1.26
N ARG A 266 11.02 -18.19 2.15
CA ARG A 266 10.82 -18.32 3.61
C ARG A 266 10.25 -17.08 4.26
N HIS A 267 10.39 -15.93 3.62
CA HIS A 267 10.02 -14.66 4.20
C HIS A 267 9.62 -13.65 3.11
N VAL A 268 8.76 -12.71 3.47
CA VAL A 268 8.32 -11.62 2.57
C VAL A 268 8.62 -10.29 3.24
N MET A 269 9.25 -9.41 2.50
CA MET A 269 9.65 -8.08 2.89
C MET A 269 9.08 -7.04 1.91
N LEU A 270 9.26 -5.74 2.19
CA LEU A 270 8.71 -4.68 1.35
C LEU A 270 9.76 -3.62 1.04
N ILE A 271 10.06 -3.40 -0.25
CA ILE A 271 10.82 -2.24 -0.70
C ILE A 271 9.89 -1.02 -0.69
N THR A 272 10.25 0.03 0.05
CA THR A 272 9.44 1.24 0.22
C THR A 272 10.08 2.49 -0.39
N GLY A 273 11.35 2.42 -0.82
CA GLY A 273 12.07 3.53 -1.43
C GLY A 273 13.44 3.12 -1.97
N TYR A 274 14.03 3.99 -2.78
CA TYR A 274 15.41 3.87 -3.26
C TYR A 274 16.03 5.28 -3.38
N ALA A 275 17.19 5.48 -2.76
CA ALA A 275 17.96 6.71 -2.86
C ALA A 275 19.45 6.45 -2.63
N ASP A 276 20.31 7.17 -3.34
CA ASP A 276 21.77 7.19 -3.14
C ASP A 276 22.43 5.79 -3.18
N GLY A 277 21.90 4.87 -4.01
CA GLY A 277 22.39 3.50 -4.11
C GLY A 277 21.94 2.58 -2.99
N TYR A 278 20.88 2.94 -2.24
CA TYR A 278 20.31 2.13 -1.17
C TYR A 278 18.80 1.95 -1.36
N TYR A 279 18.33 0.72 -1.15
CA TYR A 279 16.92 0.42 -1.00
C TYR A 279 16.49 0.60 0.45
N THR A 280 15.35 1.24 0.66
CA THR A 280 14.68 1.26 1.96
C THR A 280 13.79 0.03 2.05
N VAL A 281 14.09 -0.87 2.99
CA VAL A 281 13.42 -2.16 3.14
C VAL A 281 12.74 -2.24 4.50
N TYR A 282 11.45 -2.53 4.49
CA TYR A 282 10.68 -2.88 5.67
C TYR A 282 10.69 -4.41 5.85
N GLU A 283 11.06 -4.86 7.05
CA GLU A 283 11.14 -6.25 7.48
C GLU A 283 10.06 -6.52 8.55
N PRO A 284 8.99 -7.28 8.22
CA PRO A 284 7.82 -7.44 9.09
C PRO A 284 8.06 -8.30 10.34
N GLY A 285 9.05 -9.20 10.33
CA GLY A 285 9.34 -10.06 11.47
C GLY A 285 9.79 -9.30 12.71
N SER A 286 10.60 -8.27 12.51
CA SER A 286 11.05 -7.35 13.58
C SER A 286 10.36 -6.00 13.55
N GLY A 287 9.54 -5.72 12.52
CA GLY A 287 8.96 -4.41 12.29
C GLY A 287 10.00 -3.34 12.00
N SER A 288 11.17 -3.71 11.45
CA SER A 288 12.26 -2.77 11.23
C SER A 288 12.28 -2.22 9.81
N VAL A 289 12.83 -1.01 9.66
CA VAL A 289 13.15 -0.40 8.37
C VAL A 289 14.68 -0.27 8.28
N THR A 290 15.26 -0.70 7.18
CA THR A 290 16.72 -0.73 6.99
C THR A 290 17.08 -0.23 5.61
N ARG A 291 18.20 0.48 5.49
CA ARG A 291 18.81 0.80 4.19
C ARG A 291 19.70 -0.35 3.75
N VAL A 292 19.39 -0.96 2.63
CA VAL A 292 20.13 -2.07 2.04
C VAL A 292 20.87 -1.55 0.80
N PRO A 293 22.22 -1.69 0.74
CA PRO A 293 22.97 -1.28 -0.44
C PRO A 293 22.48 -2.01 -1.68
N GLU A 294 22.47 -1.32 -2.82
CA GLU A 294 22.12 -1.92 -4.11
C GLU A 294 22.98 -3.14 -4.43
N SER A 295 24.27 -3.09 -4.10
CA SER A 295 25.18 -4.22 -4.30
C SER A 295 24.79 -5.47 -3.52
N VAL A 296 24.09 -5.34 -2.41
CA VAL A 296 23.54 -6.45 -1.63
C VAL A 296 22.29 -7.01 -2.31
N MET A 297 21.40 -6.12 -2.81
CA MET A 297 20.19 -6.54 -3.52
C MET A 297 20.49 -7.24 -4.85
N LEU A 298 21.61 -6.88 -5.51
CA LEU A 298 22.07 -7.47 -6.78
C LEU A 298 23.03 -8.65 -6.57
N GLY A 299 23.48 -8.89 -5.33
CA GLY A 299 24.46 -9.92 -5.01
C GLY A 299 23.82 -11.23 -4.57
N THR A 300 24.69 -12.23 -4.37
CA THR A 300 24.35 -13.48 -3.72
C THR A 300 24.90 -13.47 -2.28
N GLY A 301 24.26 -14.20 -1.36
CA GLY A 301 24.75 -14.33 0.01
C GLY A 301 23.63 -14.20 1.05
N LYS A 302 24.02 -14.16 2.32
CA LYS A 302 23.09 -14.06 3.48
C LYS A 302 23.24 -12.71 4.18
N PRO A 303 22.65 -11.63 3.63
CA PRO A 303 22.73 -10.34 4.28
C PRO A 303 21.87 -10.33 5.55
N ASP A 304 22.39 -9.72 6.62
CA ASP A 304 21.65 -9.54 7.88
C ASP A 304 20.30 -8.80 7.66
N ALA A 305 20.27 -7.94 6.64
CA ALA A 305 19.06 -7.21 6.25
C ALA A 305 17.91 -8.10 5.78
N PHE A 306 18.20 -9.35 5.38
CA PHE A 306 17.20 -10.32 4.93
C PHE A 306 16.86 -11.37 5.99
N GLY A 307 17.16 -11.11 7.26
CA GLY A 307 16.92 -12.08 8.33
C GLY A 307 17.78 -13.34 8.24
N GLY A 308 18.89 -13.27 7.50
CA GLY A 308 19.83 -14.40 7.28
C GLY A 308 19.49 -15.28 6.08
N TRP A 309 18.49 -14.95 5.27
CA TRP A 309 18.15 -15.68 4.03
C TRP A 309 19.15 -15.36 2.91
N ALA A 310 19.44 -16.37 2.09
CA ALA A 310 20.53 -16.28 1.11
C ALA A 310 20.12 -15.65 -0.22
N HIS A 311 18.87 -15.83 -0.61
CA HIS A 311 18.38 -15.54 -1.96
C HIS A 311 17.16 -14.61 -1.93
N ILE A 312 17.01 -13.83 -3.00
CA ILE A 312 15.72 -13.27 -3.40
C ILE A 312 15.12 -14.26 -4.39
N ASP A 313 13.87 -14.66 -4.18
CA ASP A 313 13.19 -15.65 -5.01
C ASP A 313 12.18 -15.03 -5.97
N TYR A 314 11.43 -14.03 -5.50
CA TYR A 314 10.41 -13.34 -6.28
C TYR A 314 10.34 -11.86 -5.93
N LEU A 315 9.93 -11.07 -6.93
CA LEU A 315 9.44 -9.71 -6.76
C LEU A 315 7.95 -9.66 -7.15
N VAL A 316 7.18 -8.86 -6.42
CA VAL A 316 5.80 -8.53 -6.77
C VAL A 316 5.80 -7.11 -7.31
N LEU A 317 5.90 -6.98 -8.63
CA LEU A 317 6.13 -5.72 -9.34
C LEU A 317 4.84 -5.14 -9.92
N PRO A 318 4.67 -3.81 -9.93
CA PRO A 318 3.63 -3.20 -10.72
C PRO A 318 3.88 -3.42 -12.21
N VAL A 319 2.80 -3.70 -12.94
CA VAL A 319 2.80 -3.80 -14.41
C VAL A 319 2.77 -2.38 -14.96
N THR A 320 3.80 -2.01 -15.70
CA THR A 320 3.95 -0.68 -16.34
C THR A 320 3.25 -0.63 -17.69
#